data_07b7997f9fca0e912ade718a57d8f86c
#
_entry.id   07b7997f9fca0e912ade718a57d8f86c
#
_cell.length_a   1.000
_cell.length_b   1.000
_cell.length_c   1.000
_cell.angle_alpha   90.00
_cell.angle_beta   90.00
_cell.angle_gamma   90.00
#
_symmetry.space_group_name_H-M   'P 1'
#
loop_
_entity.id
_entity.type
_entity.pdbx_description
1 polymer ?
#
loop_
_entity_poly.entity_id
_entity_poly.type
_entity_poly.pdbx_seq_one_letter_code
_entity_poly.pdbx_strand_id
1 'polypeptide(L)'
;MIFFDIETNAITDWDKLSDLKEMFVISAFDVDKNRMISCSTPDRIEKLLDYMSKADAICGHNVIGFDLPALKKLYGFTHKRVIDTMIMSRCIFADIRESDFKRKDFPKELVGRHSLKSWGYRLGVMKDTHGETETWEKLTPEMITYCEQDVNVTKTLFYHLMKNDPSKQMLNLEHKFAALIKEQETNGFPFDEKKAEKLCAVLTSERVKIKTEMQDMFPPTIQKMKTYWYVDKKGNKYATKRAAVEAGLKPNQVEKGEQKTREIPFNPNSRDQIAERLIADGWKPEAYEGKRPAINEAVLKTIGTPVALKLCEYLMVSKRLGQLSEGQQAWLKLSKDERIHGSVNTNGAVSGRCTHNHPNVAQVPASRAPYGKECRELFTAPKGKVLVGADASGLELRCLAHYLWKWDDGAYAKEILEGDIHTANQNAAGLDNRDQAKTFIYAFLYGAGDAKIGSIVGGSRADGKRLKTSFFEKIPAIKKLVTAVERNVQLNKSLRGLDGRILACRSPHSAVNLLLQSAGAVIMKQALVEFAKLAQHPYELHGNIHDEVQFSCDKEHADDLGQAFCDGIKEAGKILEFRCPLDGEYSIGKNWAETH
;
A
#
# COMPACT_ATOMS: atom_id res chain seq x y z
N MET A 1 -9.96 0.70 -33.96
CA MET A 1 -9.19 0.54 -32.71
C MET A 1 -7.80 0.00 -33.03
N ILE A 2 -6.74 0.54 -32.37
CA ILE A 2 -5.35 0.13 -32.62
C ILE A 2 -4.72 -0.40 -31.32
N PHE A 3 -4.18 -1.64 -31.34
CA PHE A 3 -3.31 -2.17 -30.29
C PHE A 3 -1.88 -1.76 -30.60
N PHE A 4 -1.09 -1.39 -29.57
CA PHE A 4 0.29 -0.98 -29.79
C PHE A 4 1.18 -1.31 -28.59
N ASP A 5 2.48 -1.33 -28.85
CA ASP A 5 3.55 -1.47 -27.90
C ASP A 5 4.80 -0.75 -28.40
N ILE A 6 5.70 -0.32 -27.51
CA ILE A 6 6.95 0.36 -27.87
C ILE A 6 8.15 -0.25 -27.15
N GLU A 7 9.32 -0.18 -27.82
CA GLU A 7 10.60 -0.50 -27.19
C GLU A 7 11.53 0.71 -27.21
N THR A 8 12.20 0.94 -26.06
CA THR A 8 12.99 2.15 -25.83
C THR A 8 14.32 1.82 -25.15
N ASN A 9 15.22 2.80 -25.11
CA ASN A 9 16.48 2.67 -24.35
C ASN A 9 16.33 2.73 -22.82
N ALA A 10 15.13 2.97 -22.30
CA ALA A 10 14.88 3.20 -20.87
C ALA A 10 14.13 2.02 -20.23
N ILE A 11 14.82 0.92 -19.89
CA ILE A 11 14.15 -0.33 -19.47
C ILE A 11 14.33 -0.65 -17.98
N THR A 12 15.32 -0.06 -17.30
CA THR A 12 15.85 -0.70 -16.09
C THR A 12 15.30 -0.20 -14.76
N ASP A 13 14.75 1.01 -14.61
CA ASP A 13 14.36 1.52 -13.30
C ASP A 13 12.99 2.20 -13.23
N TRP A 14 12.50 2.40 -12.00
CA TRP A 14 11.22 3.06 -11.70
C TRP A 14 11.14 4.51 -12.26
N ASP A 15 12.28 5.19 -12.46
CA ASP A 15 12.38 6.50 -13.12
C ASP A 15 12.82 6.38 -14.60
N LYS A 16 12.18 5.48 -15.29
CA LYS A 16 12.48 5.18 -16.70
C LYS A 16 12.39 6.39 -17.64
N LEU A 17 11.60 7.39 -17.25
CA LEU A 17 11.41 8.57 -18.11
C LEU A 17 12.56 9.56 -18.06
N SER A 18 13.35 9.65 -16.98
CA SER A 18 14.49 10.57 -16.92
C SER A 18 15.57 10.18 -17.94
N ASP A 19 15.83 8.88 -18.07
CA ASP A 19 16.90 8.34 -18.93
C ASP A 19 16.43 8.06 -20.36
N LEU A 20 15.14 8.25 -20.64
CA LEU A 20 14.56 8.05 -21.96
C LEU A 20 15.07 9.10 -22.95
N LYS A 21 15.81 8.64 -23.95
CA LYS A 21 16.36 9.45 -25.05
C LYS A 21 15.86 9.01 -26.42
N GLU A 22 15.55 7.72 -26.59
CA GLU A 22 15.28 7.12 -27.88
C GLU A 22 14.22 6.02 -27.78
N MET A 23 13.37 5.96 -28.80
CA MET A 23 12.48 4.84 -29.05
C MET A 23 13.02 4.05 -30.26
N PHE A 24 13.23 2.76 -30.06
CA PHE A 24 13.79 1.88 -31.07
C PHE A 24 12.74 1.40 -32.08
N VAL A 25 11.56 1.04 -31.59
CA VAL A 25 10.47 0.54 -32.42
C VAL A 25 9.12 0.83 -31.77
N ILE A 26 8.13 1.04 -32.62
CA ILE A 26 6.71 0.98 -32.27
C ILE A 26 6.05 -0.03 -33.18
N SER A 27 5.31 -0.98 -32.59
CA SER A 27 4.47 -1.92 -33.32
C SER A 27 3.00 -1.66 -33.03
N ALA A 28 2.16 -1.66 -34.06
CA ALA A 28 0.74 -1.36 -33.95
C ALA A 28 -0.08 -2.35 -34.80
N PHE A 29 -1.16 -2.90 -34.23
CA PHE A 29 -2.12 -3.74 -34.93
C PHE A 29 -3.45 -2.98 -35.11
N ASP A 30 -3.78 -2.68 -36.34
CA ASP A 30 -5.05 -2.08 -36.72
C ASP A 30 -6.13 -3.18 -36.85
N VAL A 31 -7.13 -3.13 -35.97
CA VAL A 31 -8.23 -4.10 -35.96
C VAL A 31 -9.08 -4.01 -37.23
N ASP A 32 -9.35 -2.80 -37.70
CA ASP A 32 -10.26 -2.56 -38.83
C ASP A 32 -9.65 -3.00 -40.14
N LYS A 33 -8.32 -2.88 -40.27
CA LYS A 33 -7.55 -3.33 -41.44
C LYS A 33 -6.95 -4.72 -41.30
N ASN A 34 -7.07 -5.34 -40.09
CA ASN A 34 -6.45 -6.61 -39.75
C ASN A 34 -4.96 -6.68 -40.12
N ARG A 35 -4.19 -5.65 -39.77
CA ARG A 35 -2.81 -5.48 -40.20
C ARG A 35 -1.89 -5.06 -39.06
N MET A 36 -0.72 -5.72 -38.97
CA MET A 36 0.40 -5.29 -38.15
C MET A 36 1.26 -4.29 -38.92
N ILE A 37 1.71 -3.25 -38.24
CA ILE A 37 2.59 -2.20 -38.78
C ILE A 37 3.66 -1.95 -37.74
N SER A 38 4.95 -2.10 -38.12
CA SER A 38 6.09 -1.85 -37.25
C SER A 38 6.99 -0.77 -37.86
N CYS A 39 7.39 0.22 -37.08
CA CYS A 39 8.18 1.36 -37.50
C CYS A 39 9.35 1.58 -36.53
N SER A 40 10.55 1.78 -37.11
CA SER A 40 11.80 1.97 -36.35
C SER A 40 12.62 3.19 -36.82
N THR A 41 12.11 3.95 -37.79
CA THR A 41 12.75 5.21 -38.23
C THR A 41 11.88 6.39 -37.86
N PRO A 42 12.47 7.55 -37.47
CA PRO A 42 11.70 8.72 -37.02
C PRO A 42 10.54 9.11 -37.91
N ASP A 43 10.77 9.26 -39.22
CA ASP A 43 9.74 9.63 -40.20
C ASP A 43 8.57 8.65 -40.27
N ARG A 44 8.84 7.34 -40.11
CA ARG A 44 7.80 6.30 -40.14
C ARG A 44 7.06 6.26 -38.81
N ILE A 45 7.76 6.47 -37.71
CA ILE A 45 7.18 6.55 -36.37
C ILE A 45 6.19 7.72 -36.32
N GLU A 46 6.58 8.92 -36.74
CA GLU A 46 5.70 10.11 -36.78
C GLU A 46 4.45 9.89 -37.63
N LYS A 47 4.60 9.28 -38.82
CA LYS A 47 3.45 8.92 -39.67
C LYS A 47 2.52 7.90 -38.99
N LEU A 48 3.06 6.92 -38.28
CA LEU A 48 2.26 5.95 -37.53
C LEU A 48 1.55 6.62 -36.35
N LEU A 49 2.21 7.51 -35.62
CA LEU A 49 1.62 8.28 -34.51
C LEU A 49 0.49 9.19 -35.02
N ASP A 50 0.69 9.89 -36.15
CA ASP A 50 -0.38 10.67 -36.81
C ASP A 50 -1.57 9.77 -37.20
N TYR A 51 -1.30 8.59 -37.72
CA TYR A 51 -2.34 7.60 -38.00
C TYR A 51 -3.08 7.14 -36.75
N MET A 52 -2.34 6.80 -35.67
CA MET A 52 -2.91 6.37 -34.39
C MET A 52 -3.74 7.48 -33.73
N SER A 53 -3.35 8.77 -33.89
CA SER A 53 -4.07 9.90 -33.31
C SER A 53 -5.53 10.04 -33.83
N LYS A 54 -5.81 9.50 -35.01
CA LYS A 54 -7.11 9.51 -35.70
C LYS A 54 -7.97 8.29 -35.36
N ALA A 55 -7.45 7.32 -34.64
CA ALA A 55 -8.19 6.13 -34.25
C ALA A 55 -9.24 6.44 -33.17
N ASP A 56 -10.35 5.70 -33.13
CA ASP A 56 -11.37 5.84 -32.07
C ASP A 56 -10.82 5.52 -30.67
N ALA A 57 -9.89 4.59 -30.59
CA ALA A 57 -9.22 4.22 -29.36
C ALA A 57 -7.88 3.55 -29.65
N ILE A 58 -6.93 3.72 -28.73
CA ILE A 58 -5.68 2.97 -28.70
C ILE A 58 -5.64 2.08 -27.46
N CYS A 59 -5.01 0.90 -27.58
CA CYS A 59 -4.96 -0.09 -26.52
C CYS A 59 -3.56 -0.67 -26.40
N GLY A 60 -3.07 -0.80 -25.17
CA GLY A 60 -1.81 -1.47 -24.89
C GLY A 60 -1.77 -2.05 -23.47
N HIS A 61 -0.61 -2.49 -23.02
CA HIS A 61 -0.44 -3.09 -21.69
C HIS A 61 0.50 -2.23 -20.85
N ASN A 62 0.00 -1.64 -19.77
CA ASN A 62 0.70 -0.66 -18.93
C ASN A 62 1.05 0.65 -19.68
N VAL A 63 0.30 0.97 -20.70
CA VAL A 63 0.60 2.13 -21.57
C VAL A 63 0.42 3.47 -20.85
N ILE A 64 -0.49 3.56 -19.88
CA ILE A 64 -0.64 4.75 -19.03
C ILE A 64 0.58 4.90 -18.10
N GLY A 65 1.16 3.77 -17.65
CA GLY A 65 2.32 3.78 -16.79
C GLY A 65 3.63 4.13 -17.48
N PHE A 66 3.79 3.80 -18.79
CA PHE A 66 5.06 3.99 -19.48
C PHE A 66 4.95 4.50 -20.91
N ASP A 67 4.29 3.77 -21.83
CA ASP A 67 4.36 4.05 -23.27
C ASP A 67 3.84 5.45 -23.62
N LEU A 68 2.69 5.85 -23.10
CA LEU A 68 2.13 7.18 -23.37
C LEU A 68 2.97 8.32 -22.79
N PRO A 69 3.46 8.27 -21.55
CA PRO A 69 4.44 9.21 -21.05
C PRO A 69 5.71 9.29 -21.91
N ALA A 70 6.21 8.15 -22.41
CA ALA A 70 7.36 8.09 -23.28
C ALA A 70 7.08 8.75 -24.65
N LEU A 71 5.96 8.41 -25.27
CA LEU A 71 5.52 9.01 -26.55
C LEU A 71 5.24 10.51 -26.40
N LYS A 72 4.68 10.94 -25.27
CA LYS A 72 4.47 12.37 -24.99
C LYS A 72 5.81 13.11 -24.87
N LYS A 73 6.80 12.52 -24.16
CA LYS A 73 8.13 13.11 -23.99
C LYS A 73 8.89 13.23 -25.33
N LEU A 74 8.88 12.18 -26.15
CA LEU A 74 9.69 12.11 -27.37
C LEU A 74 9.03 12.78 -28.57
N TYR A 75 7.70 12.67 -28.70
CA TYR A 75 6.96 13.07 -29.91
C TYR A 75 5.76 14.00 -29.64
N GLY A 76 5.51 14.39 -28.38
CA GLY A 76 4.33 15.17 -28.02
C GLY A 76 3.00 14.43 -28.22
N PHE A 77 3.03 13.10 -28.41
CA PHE A 77 1.85 12.31 -28.72
C PHE A 77 0.93 12.16 -27.51
N THR A 78 -0.35 12.35 -27.75
CA THR A 78 -1.43 12.10 -26.78
C THR A 78 -2.64 11.51 -27.48
N HIS A 79 -3.50 10.79 -26.76
CA HIS A 79 -4.74 10.26 -27.32
C HIS A 79 -5.91 10.40 -26.33
N LYS A 80 -7.11 10.71 -26.84
CA LYS A 80 -8.31 10.97 -26.01
C LYS A 80 -8.88 9.70 -25.36
N ARG A 81 -8.79 8.56 -26.01
CA ARG A 81 -9.36 7.29 -25.55
C ARG A 81 -8.30 6.21 -25.52
N VAL A 82 -7.78 6.00 -24.33
CA VAL A 82 -6.74 5.01 -24.04
C VAL A 82 -7.36 3.83 -23.29
N ILE A 83 -6.96 2.61 -23.65
CA ILE A 83 -7.33 1.38 -22.98
C ILE A 83 -6.05 0.71 -22.52
N ASP A 84 -5.95 0.42 -21.24
CA ASP A 84 -4.79 -0.22 -20.61
C ASP A 84 -5.19 -1.60 -20.06
N THR A 85 -4.69 -2.66 -20.68
CA THR A 85 -5.05 -4.04 -20.32
C THR A 85 -4.50 -4.46 -18.95
N MET A 86 -3.45 -3.80 -18.42
CA MET A 86 -2.99 -4.05 -17.05
C MET A 86 -4.02 -3.53 -16.05
N ILE A 87 -4.54 -2.33 -16.24
CA ILE A 87 -5.60 -1.75 -15.39
C ILE A 87 -6.85 -2.63 -15.46
N MET A 88 -7.30 -2.97 -16.68
CA MET A 88 -8.45 -3.87 -16.88
C MET A 88 -8.26 -5.18 -16.12
N SER A 89 -7.10 -5.81 -16.27
CA SER A 89 -6.84 -7.10 -15.65
C SER A 89 -6.81 -7.05 -14.11
N ARG A 90 -6.28 -5.98 -13.53
CA ARG A 90 -6.30 -5.74 -12.09
C ARG A 90 -7.71 -5.52 -11.54
N CYS A 91 -8.56 -4.84 -12.30
CA CYS A 91 -9.95 -4.61 -11.92
C CYS A 91 -10.80 -5.87 -12.01
N ILE A 92 -10.63 -6.67 -13.07
CA ILE A 92 -11.46 -7.86 -13.35
C ILE A 92 -11.00 -9.07 -12.51
N PHE A 93 -9.69 -9.21 -12.33
CA PHE A 93 -9.07 -10.35 -11.65
C PHE A 93 -8.27 -9.91 -10.41
N ALA A 94 -8.87 -9.12 -9.55
CA ALA A 94 -8.22 -8.60 -8.33
C ALA A 94 -7.70 -9.72 -7.39
N ASP A 95 -8.23 -10.94 -7.51
CA ASP A 95 -7.85 -12.12 -6.71
C ASP A 95 -7.18 -13.23 -7.52
N ILE A 96 -6.48 -12.87 -8.61
CA ILE A 96 -5.89 -13.83 -9.56
C ILE A 96 -4.89 -14.78 -8.92
N ARG A 97 -4.25 -14.36 -7.82
CA ARG A 97 -3.25 -15.14 -7.09
C ARG A 97 -3.75 -16.52 -6.67
N GLU A 98 -5.00 -16.61 -6.20
CA GLU A 98 -5.59 -17.88 -5.78
C GLU A 98 -5.81 -18.84 -6.95
N SER A 99 -6.15 -18.31 -8.12
CA SER A 99 -6.30 -19.11 -9.34
C SER A 99 -4.95 -19.60 -9.87
N ASP A 100 -3.90 -18.79 -9.75
CA ASP A 100 -2.55 -19.15 -10.18
C ASP A 100 -1.97 -20.30 -9.34
N PHE A 101 -2.19 -20.30 -8.02
CA PHE A 101 -1.75 -21.40 -7.15
C PHE A 101 -2.37 -22.78 -7.50
N LYS A 102 -3.51 -22.78 -8.19
CA LYS A 102 -4.17 -24.02 -8.64
C LYS A 102 -3.59 -24.57 -9.95
N ARG A 103 -2.75 -23.79 -10.67
CA ARG A 103 -2.12 -24.18 -11.92
C ARG A 103 -0.81 -24.92 -11.65
N LYS A 104 -0.70 -26.18 -12.10
CA LYS A 104 0.46 -27.05 -11.78
C LYS A 104 1.78 -26.50 -12.31
N ASP A 105 1.80 -25.92 -13.51
CA ASP A 105 3.03 -25.52 -14.21
C ASP A 105 3.18 -23.99 -14.31
N PHE A 106 2.53 -23.23 -13.42
CA PHE A 106 2.63 -21.77 -13.43
C PHE A 106 3.89 -21.32 -12.66
N PRO A 107 4.77 -20.48 -13.25
CA PRO A 107 6.00 -20.01 -12.60
C PRO A 107 5.70 -19.29 -11.29
N LYS A 108 6.37 -19.70 -10.20
CA LYS A 108 6.10 -19.18 -8.84
C LYS A 108 6.34 -17.68 -8.72
N GLU A 109 7.32 -17.16 -9.44
CA GLU A 109 7.67 -15.73 -9.49
C GLU A 109 6.61 -14.87 -10.20
N LEU A 110 5.75 -15.48 -11.00
CA LEU A 110 4.67 -14.82 -11.74
C LEU A 110 3.30 -14.88 -11.05
N VAL A 111 3.19 -15.65 -9.95
CA VAL A 111 1.94 -15.82 -9.20
C VAL A 111 1.39 -14.49 -8.71
N GLY A 112 0.16 -14.18 -9.06
CA GLY A 112 -0.53 -12.95 -8.69
C GLY A 112 -0.07 -11.70 -9.44
N ARG A 113 0.84 -11.80 -10.40
CA ARG A 113 1.28 -10.68 -11.23
C ARG A 113 0.36 -10.47 -12.42
N HIS A 114 0.18 -9.21 -12.81
CA HIS A 114 -0.60 -8.80 -13.98
C HIS A 114 0.27 -8.38 -15.17
N SER A 115 1.56 -8.70 -15.16
CA SER A 115 2.46 -8.41 -16.29
C SER A 115 2.05 -9.19 -17.54
N LEU A 116 2.43 -8.67 -18.70
CA LEU A 116 2.12 -9.30 -19.98
C LEU A 116 2.70 -10.71 -20.06
N LYS A 117 3.92 -10.93 -19.52
CA LYS A 117 4.53 -12.25 -19.36
C LYS A 117 3.63 -13.22 -18.57
N SER A 118 3.09 -12.78 -17.42
CA SER A 118 2.18 -13.62 -16.61
C SER A 118 0.89 -13.96 -17.37
N TRP A 119 0.38 -13.02 -18.16
CA TRP A 119 -0.80 -13.25 -18.98
C TRP A 119 -0.50 -14.16 -20.17
N GLY A 120 0.68 -14.08 -20.77
CA GLY A 120 1.13 -15.01 -21.80
C GLY A 120 1.05 -16.47 -21.33
N TYR A 121 1.57 -16.76 -20.12
CA TYR A 121 1.44 -18.08 -19.48
C TYR A 121 -0.01 -18.50 -19.24
N ARG A 122 -0.88 -17.57 -18.78
CA ARG A 122 -2.29 -17.88 -18.51
C ARG A 122 -3.08 -18.21 -19.77
N LEU A 123 -2.76 -17.51 -20.86
CA LEU A 123 -3.48 -17.61 -22.15
C LEU A 123 -2.88 -18.64 -23.10
N GLY A 124 -1.69 -19.19 -22.79
CA GLY A 124 -0.96 -20.10 -23.69
C GLY A 124 -0.41 -19.39 -24.93
N VAL A 125 -0.28 -18.06 -24.88
CA VAL A 125 0.33 -17.24 -25.93
C VAL A 125 1.60 -16.65 -25.34
N MET A 126 2.72 -17.38 -25.51
CA MET A 126 3.97 -17.03 -24.84
C MET A 126 4.52 -15.71 -25.38
N LYS A 127 4.99 -14.87 -24.45
CA LYS A 127 5.86 -13.75 -24.74
C LYS A 127 7.23 -14.30 -25.16
N ASP A 128 7.89 -13.70 -26.14
CA ASP A 128 9.25 -14.06 -26.50
C ASP A 128 10.22 -13.78 -25.34
N THR A 129 11.31 -14.53 -25.25
CA THR A 129 12.32 -14.42 -24.18
C THR A 129 13.45 -13.47 -24.52
N HIS A 130 13.42 -12.82 -25.67
CA HIS A 130 14.48 -11.90 -26.15
C HIS A 130 14.84 -10.82 -25.10
N GLY A 131 13.86 -10.23 -24.45
CA GLY A 131 14.06 -9.20 -23.42
C GLY A 131 14.71 -9.66 -22.12
N GLU A 132 15.02 -10.96 -21.95
CA GLU A 132 15.63 -11.51 -20.72
C GLU A 132 17.15 -11.66 -20.83
N THR A 133 17.71 -11.65 -22.05
CA THR A 133 19.09 -12.08 -22.33
C THR A 133 19.96 -11.03 -23.04
N GLU A 134 19.41 -9.92 -23.53
CA GLU A 134 20.16 -8.96 -24.35
C GLU A 134 20.18 -7.53 -23.79
N THR A 135 21.21 -6.78 -24.17
CA THR A 135 21.34 -5.34 -23.85
C THR A 135 20.46 -4.53 -24.80
N TRP A 136 19.68 -3.62 -24.25
CA TRP A 136 18.78 -2.71 -24.97
C TRP A 136 19.54 -1.45 -25.44
N GLU A 137 20.67 -1.64 -26.11
CA GLU A 137 21.54 -0.55 -26.54
C GLU A 137 21.29 -0.14 -27.98
N LYS A 138 20.79 -1.05 -28.80
CA LYS A 138 20.57 -0.83 -30.24
C LYS A 138 19.36 -1.63 -30.73
N LEU A 139 18.70 -1.10 -31.77
CA LEU A 139 17.64 -1.79 -32.47
C LEU A 139 18.16 -3.11 -33.11
N THR A 140 17.46 -4.20 -32.90
CA THR A 140 17.69 -5.48 -33.58
C THR A 140 16.40 -5.98 -34.27
N PRO A 141 16.50 -6.87 -35.29
CA PRO A 141 15.31 -7.49 -35.91
C PRO A 141 14.46 -8.28 -34.91
N GLU A 142 15.10 -8.92 -33.94
CA GLU A 142 14.46 -9.70 -32.88
C GLU A 142 13.64 -8.78 -31.97
N MET A 143 14.10 -7.57 -31.70
CA MET A 143 13.37 -6.57 -30.92
C MET A 143 12.06 -6.15 -31.62
N ILE A 144 12.05 -6.07 -32.96
CA ILE A 144 10.82 -5.81 -33.73
C ILE A 144 9.84 -6.96 -33.56
N THR A 145 10.32 -8.19 -33.73
CA THR A 145 9.50 -9.41 -33.55
C THR A 145 8.95 -9.51 -32.12
N TYR A 146 9.76 -9.18 -31.12
CA TYR A 146 9.37 -9.12 -29.73
C TYR A 146 8.25 -8.11 -29.48
N CYS A 147 8.38 -6.87 -29.98
CA CYS A 147 7.37 -5.83 -29.87
C CYS A 147 6.05 -6.24 -30.57
N GLU A 148 6.12 -6.86 -31.76
CA GLU A 148 4.93 -7.40 -32.45
C GLU A 148 4.24 -8.51 -31.66
N GLN A 149 5.02 -9.37 -31.00
CA GLN A 149 4.48 -10.43 -30.16
C GLN A 149 3.80 -9.86 -28.91
N ASP A 150 4.34 -8.81 -28.30
CA ASP A 150 3.71 -8.13 -27.17
C ASP A 150 2.37 -7.48 -27.57
N VAL A 151 2.27 -6.91 -28.76
CA VAL A 151 0.98 -6.46 -29.32
C VAL A 151 0.00 -7.62 -29.49
N ASN A 152 0.44 -8.80 -29.96
CA ASN A 152 -0.41 -9.98 -30.14
C ASN A 152 -0.92 -10.53 -28.79
N VAL A 153 -0.04 -10.60 -27.78
CA VAL A 153 -0.43 -11.01 -26.41
C VAL A 153 -1.42 -10.01 -25.81
N THR A 154 -1.16 -8.70 -25.97
CA THR A 154 -2.05 -7.62 -25.51
C THR A 154 -3.43 -7.70 -26.15
N LYS A 155 -3.50 -7.93 -27.46
CA LYS A 155 -4.76 -8.11 -28.19
C LYS A 155 -5.53 -9.32 -27.67
N THR A 156 -4.85 -10.46 -27.51
CA THR A 156 -5.47 -11.69 -26.98
C THR A 156 -5.99 -11.50 -25.57
N LEU A 157 -5.20 -10.81 -24.72
CA LEU A 157 -5.59 -10.46 -23.37
C LEU A 157 -6.83 -9.55 -23.35
N PHE A 158 -6.86 -8.49 -24.17
CA PHE A 158 -8.00 -7.59 -24.26
C PHE A 158 -9.31 -8.35 -24.54
N TYR A 159 -9.32 -9.21 -25.55
CA TYR A 159 -10.51 -9.99 -25.85
C TYR A 159 -10.86 -11.00 -24.76
N HIS A 160 -9.88 -11.57 -24.08
CA HIS A 160 -10.12 -12.42 -22.91
C HIS A 160 -10.77 -11.63 -21.76
N LEU A 161 -10.29 -10.42 -21.47
CA LEU A 161 -10.84 -9.55 -20.42
C LEU A 161 -12.29 -9.13 -20.75
N MET A 162 -12.56 -8.78 -22.00
CA MET A 162 -13.89 -8.37 -22.44
C MET A 162 -14.96 -9.47 -22.35
N LYS A 163 -14.58 -10.76 -22.39
CA LYS A 163 -15.50 -11.88 -22.17
C LYS A 163 -16.12 -11.91 -20.78
N ASN A 164 -15.54 -11.19 -19.80
CA ASN A 164 -16.06 -11.09 -18.44
C ASN A 164 -17.12 -9.99 -18.27
N ASP A 165 -17.53 -9.34 -19.34
CA ASP A 165 -18.49 -8.22 -19.34
C ASP A 165 -18.20 -7.17 -18.26
N PRO A 166 -17.01 -6.57 -18.24
CA PRO A 166 -16.63 -5.64 -17.18
C PRO A 166 -17.47 -4.36 -17.22
N SER A 167 -17.77 -3.81 -16.05
CA SER A 167 -18.47 -2.54 -15.94
C SER A 167 -17.77 -1.43 -16.71
N LYS A 168 -18.48 -0.77 -17.62
CA LYS A 168 -17.98 0.37 -18.37
C LYS A 168 -17.67 1.57 -17.46
N GLN A 169 -18.49 1.76 -16.41
CA GLN A 169 -18.29 2.83 -15.42
C GLN A 169 -16.97 2.60 -14.67
N MET A 170 -16.72 1.38 -14.17
CA MET A 170 -15.47 0.99 -13.53
C MET A 170 -14.26 1.24 -14.45
N LEU A 171 -14.30 0.73 -15.68
CA LEU A 171 -13.17 0.89 -16.60
C LEU A 171 -12.88 2.37 -16.92
N ASN A 172 -13.92 3.17 -17.17
CA ASN A 172 -13.74 4.59 -17.45
C ASN A 172 -13.16 5.34 -16.25
N LEU A 173 -13.61 5.05 -15.03
CA LEU A 173 -13.09 5.63 -13.81
C LEU A 173 -11.62 5.28 -13.62
N GLU A 174 -11.28 3.98 -13.67
CA GLU A 174 -9.94 3.49 -13.35
C GLU A 174 -8.87 3.97 -14.33
N HIS A 175 -9.19 4.10 -15.63
CA HIS A 175 -8.24 4.65 -16.61
C HIS A 175 -7.99 6.15 -16.39
N LYS A 176 -9.03 6.95 -16.11
CA LYS A 176 -8.87 8.38 -15.81
C LYS A 176 -8.09 8.59 -14.52
N PHE A 177 -8.44 7.83 -13.48
CA PHE A 177 -7.75 7.90 -12.21
C PHE A 177 -6.27 7.47 -12.33
N ALA A 178 -5.97 6.41 -13.09
CA ALA A 178 -4.60 5.97 -13.29
C ALA A 178 -3.73 7.02 -14.00
N ALA A 179 -4.30 7.80 -14.92
CA ALA A 179 -3.58 8.90 -15.58
C ALA A 179 -3.20 10.00 -14.55
N LEU A 180 -4.12 10.38 -13.66
CA LEU A 180 -3.84 11.36 -12.59
C LEU A 180 -2.82 10.83 -11.58
N ILE A 181 -2.89 9.55 -11.24
CA ILE A 181 -1.89 8.94 -10.37
C ILE A 181 -0.50 8.90 -11.02
N LYS A 182 -0.44 8.70 -12.35
CA LYS A 182 0.84 8.77 -13.07
C LYS A 182 1.44 10.19 -13.05
N GLU A 183 0.62 11.22 -13.11
CA GLU A 183 1.06 12.61 -12.90
C GLU A 183 1.59 12.82 -11.47
N GLN A 184 0.87 12.33 -10.46
CA GLN A 184 1.32 12.35 -9.06
C GLN A 184 2.69 11.67 -8.88
N GLU A 185 2.89 10.46 -9.43
CA GLU A 185 4.17 9.75 -9.38
C GLU A 185 5.31 10.55 -10.05
N THR A 186 5.00 11.20 -11.16
CA THR A 186 5.96 12.03 -11.90
C THR A 186 6.31 13.31 -11.13
N ASN A 187 5.33 13.97 -10.53
CA ASN A 187 5.54 15.15 -9.70
C ASN A 187 6.37 14.81 -8.45
N GLY A 188 6.08 13.66 -7.83
CA GLY A 188 6.63 13.30 -6.53
C GLY A 188 6.15 14.22 -5.40
N PHE A 189 6.49 13.90 -4.16
CA PHE A 189 6.19 14.74 -3.00
C PHE A 189 7.47 15.46 -2.56
N PRO A 190 7.51 16.81 -2.53
CA PRO A 190 8.67 17.53 -2.03
C PRO A 190 9.04 17.11 -0.61
N PHE A 191 10.32 16.88 -0.37
CA PHE A 191 10.84 16.27 0.84
C PHE A 191 12.03 17.02 1.39
N ASP A 192 11.96 17.43 2.65
CA ASP A 192 13.04 18.14 3.36
C ASP A 192 14.09 17.14 3.87
N GLU A 193 15.08 16.83 3.02
CA GLU A 193 16.18 15.91 3.34
C GLU A 193 16.97 16.36 4.57
N LYS A 194 17.27 17.66 4.70
CA LYS A 194 18.04 18.21 5.81
C LYS A 194 17.32 18.06 7.15
N LYS A 195 16.01 18.27 7.15
CA LYS A 195 15.17 18.05 8.34
C LYS A 195 15.07 16.56 8.67
N ALA A 196 14.98 15.69 7.64
CA ALA A 196 14.99 14.24 7.79
C ALA A 196 16.28 13.71 8.41
N GLU A 197 17.45 14.22 7.96
CA GLU A 197 18.76 13.88 8.55
C GLU A 197 18.85 14.28 10.04
N LYS A 198 18.35 15.47 10.39
CA LYS A 198 18.26 15.92 11.79
C LYS A 198 17.38 14.98 12.63
N LEU A 199 16.21 14.61 12.11
CA LEU A 199 15.32 13.68 12.79
C LEU A 199 15.97 12.29 12.95
N CYS A 200 16.72 11.83 11.95
CA CYS A 200 17.49 10.58 12.05
C CYS A 200 18.53 10.65 13.18
N ALA A 201 19.26 11.76 13.32
CA ALA A 201 20.24 11.93 14.39
C ALA A 201 19.58 11.86 15.77
N VAL A 202 18.44 12.56 15.97
CA VAL A 202 17.64 12.52 17.21
C VAL A 202 17.19 11.10 17.53
N LEU A 203 16.57 10.42 16.57
CA LEU A 203 16.05 9.05 16.76
C LEU A 203 17.17 8.03 17.00
N THR A 204 18.31 8.21 16.37
CA THR A 204 19.50 7.35 16.59
C THR A 204 20.02 7.50 18.02
N SER A 205 20.13 8.72 18.52
CA SER A 205 20.52 9.01 19.90
C SER A 205 19.52 8.41 20.90
N GLU A 206 18.22 8.58 20.65
CA GLU A 206 17.18 8.02 21.51
C GLU A 206 17.21 6.49 21.52
N ARG A 207 17.39 5.85 20.35
CA ARG A 207 17.50 4.38 20.26
C ARG A 207 18.70 3.85 21.02
N VAL A 208 19.85 4.54 20.97
CA VAL A 208 21.05 4.16 21.74
C VAL A 208 20.77 4.26 23.23
N LYS A 209 20.15 5.37 23.67
CA LYS A 209 19.76 5.57 25.08
C LYS A 209 18.85 4.44 25.58
N ILE A 210 17.75 4.19 24.85
CA ILE A 210 16.79 3.13 25.20
C ILE A 210 17.49 1.76 25.25
N LYS A 211 18.37 1.47 24.27
CA LYS A 211 19.14 0.22 24.25
C LYS A 211 20.04 0.07 25.49
N THR A 212 20.71 1.13 25.90
CA THR A 212 21.57 1.11 27.11
C THR A 212 20.71 0.87 28.36
N GLU A 213 19.62 1.61 28.53
CA GLU A 213 18.68 1.42 29.64
C GLU A 213 18.16 -0.03 29.72
N MET A 214 17.88 -0.64 28.57
CA MET A 214 17.43 -2.04 28.50
C MET A 214 18.56 -3.03 28.83
N GLN A 215 19.81 -2.73 28.47
CA GLN A 215 20.95 -3.57 28.84
C GLN A 215 21.22 -3.54 30.35
N ASP A 216 20.95 -2.40 30.99
CA ASP A 216 21.02 -2.29 32.45
C ASP A 216 19.88 -3.10 33.13
N MET A 217 18.68 -3.12 32.53
CA MET A 217 17.55 -3.93 33.00
C MET A 217 17.78 -5.45 32.83
N PHE A 218 18.50 -5.83 31.78
CA PHE A 218 18.77 -7.23 31.44
C PHE A 218 20.27 -7.53 31.41
N PRO A 219 20.80 -8.10 32.51
CA PRO A 219 22.21 -8.50 32.55
C PRO A 219 22.54 -9.48 31.42
N PRO A 220 23.81 -9.50 30.95
CA PRO A 220 24.24 -10.41 29.91
C PRO A 220 23.92 -11.87 30.20
N THR A 221 23.55 -12.62 29.18
CA THR A 221 23.36 -14.07 29.31
C THR A 221 24.69 -14.78 29.12
N ILE A 222 25.02 -15.69 30.04
CA ILE A 222 26.24 -16.50 29.94
C ILE A 222 25.97 -17.70 29.01
N GLN A 223 26.54 -17.65 27.81
CA GLN A 223 26.45 -18.77 26.85
C GLN A 223 27.68 -19.66 26.92
N LYS A 224 27.45 -20.95 27.11
CA LYS A 224 28.52 -21.98 27.02
C LYS A 224 28.95 -22.14 25.56
N MET A 225 30.25 -22.06 25.30
CA MET A 225 30.83 -22.25 23.98
C MET A 225 31.07 -23.74 23.69
N LYS A 226 31.21 -24.14 22.45
CA LYS A 226 31.61 -25.52 22.08
C LYS A 226 33.07 -25.84 22.40
N THR A 227 33.84 -24.88 22.91
CA THR A 227 35.26 -24.97 23.23
C THR A 227 35.47 -24.97 24.71
N TYR A 228 36.61 -25.52 25.12
CA TYR A 228 36.98 -25.72 26.51
C TYR A 228 38.30 -25.02 26.82
N TRP A 229 38.51 -24.63 28.06
CA TRP A 229 39.84 -24.27 28.56
C TRP A 229 40.68 -25.53 28.68
N TYR A 230 41.96 -25.40 28.50
CA TYR A 230 42.95 -26.43 28.85
C TYR A 230 43.68 -25.98 30.08
N VAL A 231 43.85 -26.88 31.05
CA VAL A 231 44.39 -26.53 32.37
C VAL A 231 45.60 -27.41 32.65
N ASP A 232 46.68 -26.81 33.15
CA ASP A 232 47.87 -27.54 33.62
C ASP A 232 47.71 -27.95 35.08
N LYS A 233 48.66 -28.75 35.59
CA LYS A 233 48.65 -29.21 36.99
C LYS A 233 48.77 -28.08 38.03
N LYS A 234 49.14 -26.87 37.62
CA LYS A 234 49.21 -25.69 38.48
C LYS A 234 47.95 -24.83 38.42
N GLY A 235 46.95 -25.23 37.62
CA GLY A 235 45.68 -24.51 37.48
C GLY A 235 45.69 -23.38 36.43
N ASN A 236 46.76 -23.21 35.67
CA ASN A 236 46.82 -22.19 34.60
C ASN A 236 45.95 -22.58 33.42
N LYS A 237 45.15 -21.63 32.92
CA LYS A 237 44.20 -21.82 31.81
C LYS A 237 44.79 -21.41 30.46
N TYR A 238 44.71 -22.28 29.48
CA TYR A 238 45.17 -22.05 28.12
C TYR A 238 43.98 -22.12 27.15
N ALA A 239 43.99 -21.22 26.17
CA ALA A 239 42.87 -21.12 25.23
C ALA A 239 42.75 -22.36 24.32
N THR A 240 43.84 -23.02 24.00
CA THR A 240 43.92 -24.24 23.19
C THR A 240 45.07 -25.13 23.72
N LYS A 241 45.10 -26.44 23.37
CA LYS A 241 46.28 -27.26 23.62
C LYS A 241 47.56 -26.71 22.99
N ARG A 242 47.42 -26.09 21.78
CA ARG A 242 48.51 -25.48 21.05
C ARG A 242 49.11 -24.29 21.84
N ALA A 243 48.25 -23.43 22.38
CA ALA A 243 48.71 -22.31 23.20
C ALA A 243 49.47 -22.77 24.47
N ALA A 244 49.10 -23.90 25.04
CA ALA A 244 49.84 -24.48 26.15
C ALA A 244 51.20 -25.02 25.72
N VAL A 245 51.32 -25.62 24.55
CA VAL A 245 52.59 -26.09 23.97
C VAL A 245 53.50 -24.89 23.60
N GLU A 246 52.97 -23.85 23.06
CA GLU A 246 53.69 -22.59 22.79
C GLU A 246 54.19 -21.92 24.07
N ALA A 247 53.49 -22.15 25.18
CA ALA A 247 53.95 -21.73 26.54
C ALA A 247 54.96 -22.69 27.21
N GLY A 248 55.49 -23.69 26.47
CA GLY A 248 56.54 -24.58 26.93
C GLY A 248 56.06 -25.85 27.60
N LEU A 249 54.75 -26.17 27.58
CA LEU A 249 54.21 -27.39 28.18
C LEU A 249 54.13 -28.53 27.16
N LYS A 250 54.31 -29.78 27.63
CA LYS A 250 54.03 -30.94 26.76
C LYS A 250 52.53 -31.20 26.65
N PRO A 251 52.01 -31.73 25.51
CA PRO A 251 50.59 -31.96 25.32
C PRO A 251 49.90 -32.82 26.38
N ASN A 252 50.64 -33.67 27.04
CA ASN A 252 50.15 -34.54 28.13
C ASN A 252 50.19 -33.88 29.53
N GLN A 253 50.65 -32.66 29.61
CA GLN A 253 50.68 -31.89 30.86
C GLN A 253 49.47 -30.97 31.03
N VAL A 254 48.58 -30.96 30.04
CA VAL A 254 47.34 -30.16 30.06
C VAL A 254 46.13 -31.05 29.82
N GLU A 255 45.11 -30.86 30.62
CA GLU A 255 43.84 -31.58 30.56
C GLU A 255 42.72 -30.62 30.07
N LYS A 256 41.65 -31.20 29.59
CA LYS A 256 40.44 -30.46 29.21
C LYS A 256 39.75 -30.00 30.49
N GLY A 257 39.72 -28.71 30.71
CA GLY A 257 39.08 -28.07 31.85
C GLY A 257 37.63 -27.71 31.60
N GLU A 258 37.17 -26.66 32.23
CA GLU A 258 35.80 -26.18 32.11
C GLU A 258 35.47 -25.64 30.71
N GLN A 259 34.20 -25.71 30.35
CA GLN A 259 33.69 -25.18 29.10
C GLN A 259 33.81 -23.66 29.10
N LYS A 260 34.30 -23.09 28.00
CA LYS A 260 34.36 -21.65 27.87
C LYS A 260 32.97 -21.06 27.84
N THR A 261 32.86 -19.90 28.41
CA THR A 261 31.64 -19.10 28.39
C THR A 261 31.92 -17.77 27.70
N ARG A 262 30.90 -17.20 27.12
CA ARG A 262 30.91 -15.80 26.68
C ARG A 262 29.68 -15.08 27.19
N GLU A 263 29.83 -13.84 27.51
CA GLU A 263 28.73 -12.95 27.83
C GLU A 263 28.09 -12.47 26.56
N ILE A 264 26.76 -12.58 26.45
CA ILE A 264 25.97 -12.05 25.36
C ILE A 264 25.09 -10.94 25.94
N PRO A 265 25.36 -9.68 25.61
CA PRO A 265 24.52 -8.58 26.04
C PRO A 265 23.12 -8.72 25.43
N PHE A 266 22.10 -8.21 26.11
CA PHE A 266 20.74 -8.19 25.59
C PHE A 266 20.66 -7.40 24.29
N ASN A 267 20.09 -8.03 23.27
CA ASN A 267 19.86 -7.42 21.97
C ASN A 267 18.34 -7.23 21.72
N PRO A 268 17.82 -6.01 21.81
CA PRO A 268 16.40 -5.72 21.61
C PRO A 268 15.90 -5.89 20.16
N ASN A 269 16.77 -6.22 19.21
CA ASN A 269 16.39 -6.65 17.86
C ASN A 269 16.20 -8.18 17.75
N SER A 270 16.61 -8.94 18.75
CA SER A 270 16.48 -10.40 18.75
C SER A 270 15.14 -10.82 19.34
N ARG A 271 14.19 -11.22 18.50
CA ARG A 271 12.88 -11.72 18.95
C ARG A 271 13.01 -12.91 19.91
N ASP A 272 14.01 -13.75 19.70
CA ASP A 272 14.26 -14.91 20.59
C ASP A 272 14.70 -14.45 21.99
N GLN A 273 15.64 -13.49 22.08
CA GLN A 273 16.06 -12.95 23.38
C GLN A 273 14.94 -12.17 24.08
N ILE A 274 14.14 -11.41 23.32
CA ILE A 274 12.97 -10.72 23.87
C ILE A 274 11.99 -11.74 24.47
N ALA A 275 11.65 -12.80 23.71
CA ALA A 275 10.75 -13.84 24.18
C ALA A 275 11.28 -14.52 25.44
N GLU A 276 12.55 -14.94 25.46
CA GLU A 276 13.19 -15.58 26.61
C GLU A 276 13.11 -14.70 27.87
N ARG A 277 13.37 -13.39 27.73
CA ARG A 277 13.33 -12.45 28.85
C ARG A 277 11.92 -12.21 29.36
N LEU A 278 10.96 -11.98 28.48
CA LEU A 278 9.57 -11.78 28.88
C LEU A 278 8.96 -13.02 29.52
N ILE A 279 9.30 -14.22 29.02
CA ILE A 279 8.86 -15.50 29.63
C ILE A 279 9.50 -15.68 31.00
N ALA A 280 10.78 -15.37 31.17
CA ALA A 280 11.46 -15.42 32.46
C ALA A 280 10.84 -14.41 33.46
N ASP A 281 10.30 -13.30 32.97
CA ASP A 281 9.57 -12.27 33.73
C ASP A 281 8.07 -12.61 33.95
N GLY A 282 7.67 -13.86 33.61
CA GLY A 282 6.33 -14.40 33.87
C GLY A 282 5.32 -14.29 32.72
N TRP A 283 5.71 -13.76 31.54
CA TRP A 283 4.81 -13.71 30.38
C TRP A 283 4.55 -15.11 29.82
N LYS A 284 3.28 -15.41 29.54
CA LYS A 284 2.84 -16.63 28.87
C LYS A 284 2.36 -16.30 27.47
N PRO A 285 3.09 -16.73 26.41
CA PRO A 285 2.67 -16.47 25.04
C PRO A 285 1.34 -17.14 24.69
N GLU A 286 0.39 -16.36 24.16
CA GLU A 286 -0.92 -16.85 23.70
C GLU A 286 -0.95 -17.04 22.17
N ALA A 287 -0.06 -16.35 21.43
CA ALA A 287 0.01 -16.40 19.98
C ALA A 287 1.42 -16.71 19.49
N TYR A 288 1.51 -17.43 18.37
CA TYR A 288 2.78 -17.86 17.77
C TYR A 288 2.83 -17.54 16.29
N GLU A 289 3.99 -17.08 15.81
CA GLU A 289 4.35 -16.97 14.38
C GLU A 289 5.26 -18.16 14.03
N GLY A 290 4.66 -19.22 13.50
CA GLY A 290 5.34 -20.51 13.33
C GLY A 290 5.68 -21.14 14.68
N LYS A 291 6.98 -21.30 14.98
CA LYS A 291 7.46 -21.86 16.27
C LYS A 291 7.84 -20.80 17.31
N ARG A 292 7.78 -19.52 16.97
CA ARG A 292 8.20 -18.41 17.83
C ARG A 292 6.99 -17.69 18.42
N PRO A 293 7.06 -17.25 19.69
CA PRO A 293 6.05 -16.38 20.25
C PRO A 293 5.87 -15.12 19.39
N ALA A 294 4.62 -14.74 19.13
CA ALA A 294 4.32 -13.50 18.44
C ALA A 294 4.65 -12.31 19.35
N ILE A 295 5.57 -11.46 18.92
CA ILE A 295 5.95 -10.24 19.64
C ILE A 295 5.69 -9.04 18.73
N ASN A 296 4.70 -8.26 19.12
CA ASN A 296 4.33 -7.02 18.46
C ASN A 296 3.90 -5.97 19.49
N GLU A 297 3.68 -4.74 19.04
CA GLU A 297 3.32 -3.63 19.93
C GLU A 297 2.07 -3.92 20.77
N ALA A 298 1.05 -4.58 20.20
CA ALA A 298 -0.19 -4.89 20.92
C ALA A 298 0.07 -5.88 22.06
N VAL A 299 0.87 -6.94 21.80
CA VAL A 299 1.26 -7.92 22.81
C VAL A 299 2.07 -7.26 23.92
N LEU A 300 3.07 -6.45 23.58
CA LEU A 300 3.90 -5.76 24.57
C LEU A 300 3.09 -4.80 25.44
N LYS A 301 2.15 -4.06 24.86
CA LYS A 301 1.22 -3.20 25.62
C LYS A 301 0.30 -3.98 26.53
N THR A 302 -0.14 -5.18 26.12
CA THR A 302 -0.96 -6.07 26.98
C THR A 302 -0.16 -6.61 28.15
N ILE A 303 1.12 -6.92 27.95
CA ILE A 303 2.03 -7.33 29.07
C ILE A 303 2.16 -6.19 30.08
N GLY A 304 2.32 -4.94 29.63
CA GLY A 304 2.27 -3.72 30.44
C GLY A 304 3.38 -3.54 31.47
N THR A 305 4.37 -4.46 31.54
CA THR A 305 5.52 -4.29 32.44
C THR A 305 6.43 -3.15 31.96
N PRO A 306 7.20 -2.50 32.85
CA PRO A 306 8.12 -1.43 32.46
C PRO A 306 9.07 -1.86 31.33
N VAL A 307 9.52 -3.10 31.34
CA VAL A 307 10.37 -3.69 30.30
C VAL A 307 9.63 -3.83 28.97
N ALA A 308 8.41 -4.36 29.00
CA ALA A 308 7.60 -4.51 27.78
C ALA A 308 7.27 -3.14 27.15
N LEU A 309 6.99 -2.14 27.96
CA LEU A 309 6.76 -0.76 27.48
C LEU A 309 8.03 -0.14 26.90
N LYS A 310 9.18 -0.35 27.52
CA LYS A 310 10.47 0.11 27.00
C LYS A 310 10.82 -0.58 25.67
N LEU A 311 10.47 -1.86 25.50
CA LEU A 311 10.57 -2.57 24.23
C LEU A 311 9.67 -1.95 23.15
N CYS A 312 8.45 -1.54 23.51
CA CYS A 312 7.57 -0.81 22.57
C CYS A 312 8.23 0.48 22.07
N GLU A 313 8.82 1.26 22.97
CA GLU A 313 9.55 2.50 22.61
C GLU A 313 10.71 2.19 21.64
N TYR A 314 11.53 1.21 21.97
CA TYR A 314 12.66 0.78 21.13
C TYR A 314 12.22 0.36 19.71
N LEU A 315 11.22 -0.50 19.63
CA LEU A 315 10.71 -1.00 18.35
C LEU A 315 10.06 0.11 17.52
N MET A 316 9.38 1.05 18.17
CA MET A 316 8.78 2.21 17.52
C MET A 316 9.87 3.12 16.93
N VAL A 317 10.89 3.51 17.71
CA VAL A 317 12.01 4.32 17.23
C VAL A 317 12.76 3.60 16.09
N SER A 318 13.01 2.29 16.24
CA SER A 318 13.63 1.48 15.19
C SER A 318 12.79 1.44 13.90
N LYS A 319 11.45 1.37 14.02
CA LYS A 319 10.54 1.45 12.87
C LYS A 319 10.65 2.80 12.16
N ARG A 320 10.73 3.92 12.89
CA ARG A 320 10.89 5.25 12.30
C ARG A 320 12.23 5.40 11.58
N LEU A 321 13.32 4.93 12.18
CA LEU A 321 14.63 4.90 11.52
C LEU A 321 14.63 4.01 10.27
N GLY A 322 13.92 2.87 10.31
CA GLY A 322 13.71 2.03 9.14
C GLY A 322 13.00 2.76 7.99
N GLN A 323 12.00 3.60 8.29
CA GLN A 323 11.30 4.42 7.30
C GLN A 323 12.18 5.58 6.77
N LEU A 324 12.94 6.22 7.66
CA LEU A 324 13.73 7.42 7.31
C LEU A 324 15.03 7.09 6.55
N SER A 325 15.84 6.12 7.05
CA SER A 325 17.21 5.95 6.56
C SER A 325 17.70 4.50 6.43
N GLU A 326 17.24 3.56 7.27
CA GLU A 326 17.88 2.24 7.37
C GLU A 326 17.25 1.19 6.45
N GLY A 327 15.94 1.24 6.20
CA GLY A 327 15.23 0.30 5.34
C GLY A 327 15.70 0.34 3.88
N GLN A 328 15.38 -0.70 3.12
CA GLN A 328 15.66 -0.72 1.67
C GLN A 328 14.87 0.36 0.92
N GLN A 329 13.66 0.65 1.38
CA GLN A 329 12.77 1.69 0.84
C GLN A 329 12.70 2.92 1.75
N ALA A 330 13.81 3.24 2.43
CA ALA A 330 13.88 4.41 3.30
C ALA A 330 13.79 5.70 2.49
N TRP A 331 13.12 6.70 3.04
CA TRP A 331 12.83 7.96 2.34
C TRP A 331 14.11 8.67 1.87
N LEU A 332 15.12 8.80 2.75
CA LEU A 332 16.41 9.40 2.37
C LEU A 332 17.18 8.64 1.28
N LYS A 333 16.94 7.32 1.13
CA LYS A 333 17.57 6.53 0.06
C LYS A 333 16.88 6.67 -1.27
N LEU A 334 15.57 6.94 -1.23
CA LEU A 334 14.71 7.04 -2.42
C LEU A 334 14.38 8.49 -2.78
N SER A 335 14.82 9.45 -1.98
CA SER A 335 14.71 10.86 -2.34
C SER A 335 15.57 11.16 -3.56
N LYS A 336 14.99 11.86 -4.53
CA LYS A 336 15.64 12.34 -5.73
C LYS A 336 15.22 13.78 -5.97
N ASP A 337 16.19 14.67 -6.13
CA ASP A 337 15.96 16.10 -6.31
C ASP A 337 15.03 16.70 -5.24
N GLU A 338 15.26 16.32 -3.96
CA GLU A 338 14.44 16.71 -2.80
C GLU A 338 12.95 16.33 -2.96
N ARG A 339 12.66 15.22 -3.66
CA ARG A 339 11.29 14.67 -3.83
C ARG A 339 11.26 13.15 -3.62
N ILE A 340 10.12 12.68 -3.14
CA ILE A 340 9.79 11.26 -3.01
C ILE A 340 8.80 10.87 -4.11
N HIS A 341 9.24 10.02 -5.03
CA HIS A 341 8.42 9.50 -6.14
C HIS A 341 7.86 8.11 -5.80
N GLY A 342 6.91 8.08 -4.87
CA GLY A 342 6.28 6.81 -4.47
C GLY A 342 5.45 6.21 -5.59
N SER A 343 5.58 4.90 -5.80
CA SER A 343 4.79 4.17 -6.79
C SER A 343 3.44 3.74 -6.24
N VAL A 344 2.39 3.84 -7.05
CA VAL A 344 1.00 3.53 -6.66
C VAL A 344 0.38 2.50 -7.60
N ASN A 345 0.02 1.34 -7.06
CA ASN A 345 -0.86 0.43 -7.76
C ASN A 345 -2.32 0.83 -7.49
N THR A 346 -2.99 1.36 -8.50
CA THR A 346 -4.35 1.90 -8.36
C THR A 346 -5.41 0.86 -7.97
N ASN A 347 -5.16 -0.43 -8.19
CA ASN A 347 -6.01 -1.55 -7.81
C ASN A 347 -5.22 -2.66 -7.12
N GLY A 348 -4.39 -2.30 -6.13
CA GLY A 348 -3.53 -3.24 -5.42
C GLY A 348 -4.26 -4.09 -4.38
N ALA A 349 -5.45 -3.70 -3.94
CA ALA A 349 -6.28 -4.43 -2.99
C ALA A 349 -7.56 -4.95 -3.67
N VAL A 350 -8.12 -6.07 -3.14
CA VAL A 350 -9.39 -6.65 -3.63
C VAL A 350 -10.57 -5.68 -3.52
N SER A 351 -10.49 -4.72 -2.60
CA SER A 351 -11.48 -3.65 -2.45
C SER A 351 -11.39 -2.57 -3.54
N GLY A 352 -10.36 -2.62 -4.39
CA GLY A 352 -10.05 -1.55 -5.34
C GLY A 352 -9.29 -0.36 -4.72
N ARG A 353 -8.89 -0.44 -3.44
CA ARG A 353 -7.99 0.56 -2.83
C ARG A 353 -6.61 0.52 -3.50
N CYS A 354 -5.97 1.67 -3.55
CA CYS A 354 -4.58 1.80 -3.94
C CYS A 354 -3.65 1.09 -2.94
N THR A 355 -2.53 0.58 -3.44
CA THR A 355 -1.40 0.17 -2.60
C THR A 355 -0.15 0.94 -3.04
N HIS A 356 0.69 1.29 -2.07
CA HIS A 356 1.84 2.16 -2.26
C HIS A 356 3.14 1.38 -1.99
N ASN A 357 4.17 1.69 -2.77
CA ASN A 357 5.51 1.13 -2.60
C ASN A 357 6.58 2.09 -3.16
N HIS A 358 7.83 1.85 -2.90
CA HIS A 358 9.02 2.55 -3.41
C HIS A 358 9.02 4.09 -3.27
N PRO A 359 8.81 4.66 -2.06
CA PRO A 359 8.42 4.04 -0.81
C PRO A 359 6.91 3.98 -0.63
N ASN A 360 6.46 3.27 0.42
CA ASN A 360 5.05 3.29 0.82
C ASN A 360 4.72 4.56 1.60
N VAL A 361 4.34 5.62 0.90
CA VAL A 361 3.98 6.92 1.50
C VAL A 361 2.71 6.81 2.38
N ALA A 362 1.80 5.87 2.09
CA ALA A 362 0.63 5.65 2.92
C ALA A 362 0.95 5.12 4.35
N GLN A 363 2.20 4.72 4.60
CA GLN A 363 2.67 4.33 5.95
C GLN A 363 3.35 5.46 6.72
N VAL A 364 3.39 6.68 6.21
CA VAL A 364 3.81 7.85 6.99
C VAL A 364 2.89 7.96 8.20
N PRO A 365 3.44 8.03 9.43
CA PRO A 365 2.61 7.94 10.63
C PRO A 365 1.66 9.14 10.75
N ALA A 366 0.47 8.91 11.30
CA ALA A 366 -0.47 9.99 11.60
C ALA A 366 0.14 10.97 12.63
N SER A 367 -0.22 12.24 12.56
CA SER A 367 0.33 13.32 13.42
C SER A 367 0.24 13.02 14.92
N ARG A 368 -0.81 12.30 15.37
CA ARG A 368 -0.98 11.86 16.76
C ARG A 368 -0.10 10.68 17.19
N ALA A 369 0.52 9.98 16.25
CA ALA A 369 1.43 8.88 16.56
C ALA A 369 2.80 9.40 17.01
N PRO A 370 3.58 8.66 17.81
CA PRO A 370 4.93 9.05 18.19
C PRO A 370 5.78 9.38 16.95
N TYR A 371 6.39 10.57 16.95
CA TYR A 371 7.13 11.18 15.82
C TYR A 371 6.32 11.31 14.52
N GLY A 372 4.99 11.26 14.60
CA GLY A 372 4.14 11.35 13.42
C GLY A 372 4.14 12.75 12.83
N LYS A 373 4.02 13.77 13.70
CA LYS A 373 4.08 15.18 13.30
C LYS A 373 5.41 15.48 12.61
N GLU A 374 6.53 15.12 13.23
CA GLU A 374 7.88 15.32 12.71
C GLU A 374 8.10 14.61 11.36
N CYS A 375 7.55 13.40 11.20
CA CYS A 375 7.61 12.68 9.93
C CYS A 375 6.78 13.36 8.83
N ARG A 376 5.58 13.86 9.14
CA ARG A 376 4.73 14.57 8.16
C ARG A 376 5.27 15.95 7.81
N GLU A 377 5.94 16.63 8.73
CA GLU A 377 6.62 17.90 8.48
C GLU A 377 7.77 17.80 7.47
N LEU A 378 8.24 16.58 7.14
CA LEU A 378 9.25 16.35 6.09
C LEU A 378 8.68 16.48 4.68
N PHE A 379 7.38 16.25 4.52
CA PHE A 379 6.68 16.36 3.25
C PHE A 379 6.10 17.75 3.12
N THR A 380 6.66 18.56 2.22
CA THR A 380 6.45 20.01 2.17
C THR A 380 5.77 20.46 0.88
N ALA A 381 5.34 21.71 0.82
CA ALA A 381 5.02 22.36 -0.43
C ALA A 381 6.32 22.74 -1.19
N PRO A 382 6.28 22.81 -2.53
CA PRO A 382 7.37 23.40 -3.32
C PRO A 382 7.63 24.85 -2.90
N LYS A 383 8.85 25.32 -3.14
CA LYS A 383 9.23 26.70 -2.80
C LYS A 383 8.30 27.73 -3.45
N GLY A 384 7.75 28.62 -2.64
CA GLY A 384 6.83 29.68 -3.08
C GLY A 384 5.37 29.26 -3.21
N LYS A 385 5.05 27.96 -2.97
CA LYS A 385 3.69 27.42 -2.99
C LYS A 385 3.20 27.05 -1.60
N VAL A 386 1.94 26.71 -1.49
CA VAL A 386 1.32 26.11 -0.30
C VAL A 386 0.84 24.70 -0.61
N LEU A 387 0.75 23.88 0.44
CA LEU A 387 0.14 22.55 0.37
C LEU A 387 -1.33 22.67 0.74
N VAL A 388 -2.17 21.96 0.03
CA VAL A 388 -3.60 21.78 0.35
C VAL A 388 -3.83 20.31 0.59
N GLY A 389 -4.26 19.95 1.79
CA GLY A 389 -4.74 18.62 2.13
C GLY A 389 -6.25 18.64 2.18
N ALA A 390 -6.89 17.71 1.50
CA ALA A 390 -8.34 17.62 1.47
C ALA A 390 -8.78 16.16 1.65
N ASP A 391 -9.86 15.95 2.40
CA ASP A 391 -10.39 14.62 2.69
C ASP A 391 -11.92 14.58 2.71
N ALA A 392 -12.47 13.36 2.65
CA ALA A 392 -13.90 13.15 2.68
C ALA A 392 -14.42 13.01 4.11
N SER A 393 -15.31 13.91 4.51
CA SER A 393 -15.86 13.95 5.86
C SER A 393 -16.69 12.72 6.21
N GLY A 394 -16.21 11.89 7.15
CA GLY A 394 -16.92 10.73 7.68
C GLY A 394 -17.26 9.66 6.64
N LEU A 395 -16.37 9.41 5.68
CA LEU A 395 -16.61 8.59 4.50
C LEU A 395 -17.15 7.20 4.81
N GLU A 396 -16.54 6.48 5.77
CA GLU A 396 -16.97 5.12 6.11
C GLU A 396 -18.39 5.06 6.67
N LEU A 397 -18.77 6.02 7.51
CA LEU A 397 -20.12 6.08 8.07
C LEU A 397 -21.16 6.47 7.02
N ARG A 398 -20.80 7.34 6.09
CA ARG A 398 -21.65 7.68 4.94
C ARG A 398 -21.81 6.50 3.99
N CYS A 399 -20.74 5.70 3.79
CA CYS A 399 -20.84 4.44 3.04
C CYS A 399 -21.79 3.45 3.72
N LEU A 400 -21.72 3.32 5.05
CA LEU A 400 -22.66 2.51 5.80
C LEU A 400 -24.10 3.01 5.61
N ALA A 401 -24.35 4.31 5.78
CA ALA A 401 -25.66 4.94 5.61
C ALA A 401 -26.24 4.70 4.21
N HIS A 402 -25.43 4.80 3.16
CA HIS A 402 -25.83 4.49 1.79
C HIS A 402 -26.40 3.08 1.66
N TYR A 403 -25.72 2.09 2.22
CA TYR A 403 -26.17 0.70 2.15
C TYR A 403 -27.33 0.40 3.10
N LEU A 404 -27.47 1.12 4.22
CA LEU A 404 -28.59 0.98 5.14
C LEU A 404 -29.90 1.54 4.59
N TRP A 405 -29.83 2.52 3.70
CA TRP A 405 -30.98 3.28 3.17
C TRP A 405 -32.17 2.40 2.75
N LYS A 406 -31.87 1.22 2.21
CA LYS A 406 -32.90 0.25 1.80
C LYS A 406 -33.80 -0.22 2.95
N TRP A 407 -33.32 -0.16 4.20
CA TRP A 407 -34.00 -0.74 5.37
C TRP A 407 -34.37 0.28 6.44
N ASP A 408 -33.81 1.49 6.39
CA ASP A 408 -34.05 2.54 7.38
C ASP A 408 -34.56 3.86 6.78
N ASP A 409 -34.76 3.87 5.45
CA ASP A 409 -35.25 5.03 4.69
C ASP A 409 -34.44 6.31 4.97
N GLY A 410 -33.13 6.15 5.17
CA GLY A 410 -32.18 7.23 5.41
C GLY A 410 -32.10 7.72 6.86
N ALA A 411 -32.71 7.03 7.83
CA ALA A 411 -32.65 7.46 9.24
C ALA A 411 -31.20 7.56 9.76
N TYR A 412 -30.34 6.60 9.42
CA TYR A 412 -28.94 6.64 9.80
C TYR A 412 -28.16 7.79 9.11
N ALA A 413 -28.48 8.06 7.84
CA ALA A 413 -27.90 9.20 7.12
C ALA A 413 -28.31 10.54 7.75
N LYS A 414 -29.57 10.68 8.15
CA LYS A 414 -30.06 11.87 8.85
C LYS A 414 -29.30 12.12 10.15
N GLU A 415 -29.03 11.06 10.92
CA GLU A 415 -28.25 11.18 12.16
C GLU A 415 -26.79 11.63 11.90
N ILE A 416 -26.18 11.22 10.78
CA ILE A 416 -24.85 11.69 10.37
C ILE A 416 -24.85 13.18 10.01
N LEU A 417 -25.91 13.66 9.35
CA LEU A 417 -25.97 14.98 8.77
C LEU A 417 -26.46 16.06 9.76
N GLU A 418 -27.41 15.70 10.63
CA GLU A 418 -28.14 16.64 11.48
C GLU A 418 -27.92 16.37 12.98
N GLY A 419 -27.41 15.18 13.35
CA GLY A 419 -27.22 14.73 14.73
C GLY A 419 -25.75 14.53 15.12
N ASP A 420 -25.55 13.74 16.19
CA ASP A 420 -24.23 13.21 16.57
C ASP A 420 -24.22 11.69 16.45
N ILE A 421 -23.76 11.20 15.32
CA ILE A 421 -23.71 9.78 15.01
C ILE A 421 -22.89 8.96 16.01
N HIS A 422 -21.89 9.55 16.65
CA HIS A 422 -21.10 8.85 17.65
C HIS A 422 -21.87 8.69 18.95
N THR A 423 -22.65 9.69 19.36
CA THR A 423 -23.56 9.61 20.50
C THR A 423 -24.73 8.64 20.19
N ALA A 424 -25.27 8.66 18.97
CA ALA A 424 -26.28 7.69 18.55
C ALA A 424 -25.75 6.25 18.61
N ASN A 425 -24.54 5.99 18.10
CA ASN A 425 -23.88 4.70 18.18
C ASN A 425 -23.51 4.30 19.63
N GLN A 426 -23.12 5.26 20.48
CA GLN A 426 -22.88 5.05 21.90
C GLN A 426 -24.14 4.49 22.59
N ASN A 427 -25.26 5.16 22.41
CA ASN A 427 -26.55 4.76 22.98
C ASN A 427 -27.03 3.40 22.43
N ALA A 428 -26.83 3.16 21.11
CA ALA A 428 -27.21 1.92 20.47
C ALA A 428 -26.41 0.72 20.99
N ALA A 429 -25.10 0.87 21.15
CA ALA A 429 -24.24 -0.20 21.65
C ALA A 429 -24.29 -0.33 23.19
N GLY A 430 -24.76 0.70 23.93
CA GLY A 430 -24.74 0.73 25.39
C GLY A 430 -23.34 0.97 25.93
N LEU A 431 -22.62 1.95 25.36
CA LEU A 431 -21.24 2.31 25.73
C LEU A 431 -21.23 3.49 26.68
N ASP A 432 -20.18 3.57 27.53
CA ASP A 432 -20.08 4.58 28.59
C ASP A 432 -19.78 5.99 28.07
N ASN A 433 -19.03 6.07 26.96
CA ASN A 433 -18.61 7.36 26.40
C ASN A 433 -18.48 7.35 24.86
N ARG A 434 -18.42 8.57 24.30
CA ARG A 434 -18.37 8.82 22.87
C ARG A 434 -17.10 8.31 22.18
N ASP A 435 -15.96 8.30 22.87
CA ASP A 435 -14.68 7.82 22.32
C ASP A 435 -14.68 6.28 22.17
N GLN A 436 -15.27 5.57 23.15
CA GLN A 436 -15.53 4.14 23.02
C GLN A 436 -16.46 3.86 21.85
N ALA A 437 -17.50 4.67 21.64
CA ALA A 437 -18.42 4.51 20.52
C ALA A 437 -17.72 4.71 19.17
N LYS A 438 -16.87 5.73 19.05
CA LYS A 438 -16.04 5.94 17.87
C LYS A 438 -15.14 4.72 17.60
N THR A 439 -14.45 4.24 18.62
CA THR A 439 -13.59 3.04 18.50
C THR A 439 -14.40 1.79 18.16
N PHE A 440 -15.56 1.62 18.80
CA PHE A 440 -16.46 0.49 18.57
C PHE A 440 -16.96 0.43 17.12
N ILE A 441 -17.52 1.55 16.62
CA ILE A 441 -18.11 1.55 15.27
C ILE A 441 -17.08 1.24 14.19
N TYR A 442 -15.89 1.83 14.28
CA TYR A 442 -14.82 1.50 13.33
C TYR A 442 -14.32 0.07 13.47
N ALA A 443 -14.11 -0.44 14.70
CA ALA A 443 -13.76 -1.84 14.91
C ALA A 443 -14.83 -2.78 14.34
N PHE A 444 -16.12 -2.45 14.53
CA PHE A 444 -17.24 -3.21 13.98
C PHE A 444 -17.24 -3.21 12.45
N LEU A 445 -17.09 -2.03 11.82
CA LEU A 445 -17.03 -1.88 10.36
C LEU A 445 -15.84 -2.63 9.74
N TYR A 446 -14.71 -2.67 10.45
CA TYR A 446 -13.53 -3.44 10.04
C TYR A 446 -13.61 -4.94 10.38
N GLY A 447 -14.79 -5.43 10.81
CA GLY A 447 -15.02 -6.85 11.03
C GLY A 447 -14.32 -7.42 12.27
N ALA A 448 -14.11 -6.60 13.31
CA ALA A 448 -13.49 -7.07 14.54
C ALA A 448 -14.32 -8.18 15.21
N GLY A 449 -13.65 -9.24 15.66
CA GLY A 449 -14.24 -10.31 16.43
C GLY A 449 -14.69 -9.85 17.83
N ASP A 450 -15.55 -10.64 18.48
CA ASP A 450 -16.15 -10.27 19.78
C ASP A 450 -15.11 -9.99 20.86
N ALA A 451 -13.98 -10.75 20.90
CA ALA A 451 -12.90 -10.49 21.85
C ALA A 451 -12.29 -9.10 21.69
N LYS A 452 -12.03 -8.68 20.43
CA LYS A 452 -11.49 -7.35 20.11
C LYS A 452 -12.47 -6.24 20.47
N ILE A 453 -13.76 -6.45 20.21
CA ILE A 453 -14.81 -5.49 20.58
C ILE A 453 -14.95 -5.39 22.10
N GLY A 454 -14.93 -6.51 22.82
CA GLY A 454 -14.95 -6.51 24.29
C GLY A 454 -13.78 -5.74 24.91
N SER A 455 -12.59 -5.85 24.31
CA SER A 455 -11.41 -5.12 24.82
C SER A 455 -11.53 -3.59 24.74
N ILE A 456 -12.45 -3.04 23.96
CA ILE A 456 -12.70 -1.58 23.87
C ILE A 456 -13.23 -1.03 25.19
N VAL A 457 -14.00 -1.85 25.92
CA VAL A 457 -14.55 -1.52 27.24
C VAL A 457 -13.76 -2.17 28.40
N GLY A 458 -12.54 -2.68 28.11
CA GLY A 458 -11.77 -3.44 29.11
C GLY A 458 -12.39 -4.77 29.50
N GLY A 459 -13.33 -5.28 28.70
CA GLY A 459 -14.13 -6.47 28.97
C GLY A 459 -13.70 -7.70 28.17
N SER A 460 -14.48 -8.76 28.35
CA SER A 460 -14.28 -10.09 27.77
C SER A 460 -14.90 -10.24 26.37
N ARG A 461 -14.69 -11.42 25.75
CA ARG A 461 -15.40 -11.81 24.52
C ARG A 461 -16.94 -11.80 24.69
N ALA A 462 -17.44 -12.14 25.88
CA ALA A 462 -18.87 -12.11 26.18
C ALA A 462 -19.43 -10.68 26.16
N ASP A 463 -18.67 -9.71 26.68
CA ASP A 463 -19.02 -8.30 26.63
C ASP A 463 -19.05 -7.79 25.18
N GLY A 464 -18.09 -8.17 24.36
CA GLY A 464 -18.09 -7.81 22.93
C GLY A 464 -19.31 -8.38 22.19
N LYS A 465 -19.71 -9.61 22.49
CA LYS A 465 -20.92 -10.21 21.94
C LYS A 465 -22.18 -9.43 22.39
N ARG A 466 -22.26 -9.05 23.67
CA ARG A 466 -23.35 -8.25 24.23
C ARG A 466 -23.48 -6.91 23.52
N LEU A 467 -22.36 -6.18 23.38
CA LEU A 467 -22.33 -4.89 22.67
C LEU A 467 -22.82 -5.00 21.22
N LYS A 468 -22.39 -6.00 20.48
CA LYS A 468 -22.88 -6.26 19.12
C LYS A 468 -24.36 -6.59 19.09
N THR A 469 -24.85 -7.38 20.02
CA THR A 469 -26.27 -7.76 20.10
C THR A 469 -27.12 -6.53 20.37
N SER A 470 -26.79 -5.71 21.37
CA SER A 470 -27.45 -4.45 21.66
C SER A 470 -27.49 -3.52 20.44
N PHE A 471 -26.36 -3.39 19.76
CA PHE A 471 -26.24 -2.57 18.56
C PHE A 471 -27.15 -3.05 17.42
N PHE A 472 -27.24 -4.36 17.18
CA PHE A 472 -28.16 -4.93 16.19
C PHE A 472 -29.64 -4.80 16.57
N GLU A 473 -29.97 -4.82 17.86
CA GLU A 473 -31.35 -4.63 18.34
C GLU A 473 -31.80 -3.18 18.19
N LYS A 474 -30.91 -2.23 18.48
CA LYS A 474 -31.22 -0.80 18.40
C LYS A 474 -31.19 -0.26 16.96
N ILE A 475 -30.35 -0.84 16.09
CA ILE A 475 -30.26 -0.46 14.66
C ILE A 475 -30.50 -1.71 13.80
N PRO A 476 -31.76 -2.18 13.68
CA PRO A 476 -32.09 -3.43 12.95
C PRO A 476 -31.66 -3.42 11.49
N ALA A 477 -31.55 -2.25 10.86
CA ALA A 477 -31.08 -2.08 9.49
C ALA A 477 -29.67 -2.64 9.31
N ILE A 478 -28.76 -2.46 10.28
CA ILE A 478 -27.41 -3.01 10.24
C ILE A 478 -27.43 -4.54 10.22
N LYS A 479 -28.26 -5.16 11.06
CA LYS A 479 -28.43 -6.63 11.05
C LYS A 479 -28.92 -7.15 9.72
N LYS A 480 -29.90 -6.44 9.11
CA LYS A 480 -30.44 -6.78 7.79
C LYS A 480 -29.36 -6.66 6.70
N LEU A 481 -28.54 -5.59 6.72
CA LEU A 481 -27.42 -5.42 5.81
C LEU A 481 -26.42 -6.57 5.93
N VAL A 482 -25.94 -6.85 7.15
CA VAL A 482 -24.96 -7.92 7.41
C VAL A 482 -25.48 -9.26 6.88
N THR A 483 -26.73 -9.62 7.24
CA THR A 483 -27.36 -10.87 6.80
C THR A 483 -27.49 -10.95 5.27
N ALA A 484 -27.90 -9.86 4.61
CA ALA A 484 -28.05 -9.81 3.15
C ALA A 484 -26.71 -9.95 2.44
N VAL A 485 -25.67 -9.28 2.94
CA VAL A 485 -24.30 -9.33 2.38
C VAL A 485 -23.69 -10.71 2.57
N GLU A 486 -23.79 -11.30 3.76
CA GLU A 486 -23.30 -12.66 4.04
C GLU A 486 -23.98 -13.71 3.17
N ARG A 487 -25.30 -13.64 3.02
CA ARG A 487 -26.08 -14.53 2.14
C ARG A 487 -25.63 -14.41 0.68
N ASN A 488 -25.42 -13.18 0.19
CA ASN A 488 -24.94 -12.95 -1.17
C ASN A 488 -23.54 -13.58 -1.39
N VAL A 489 -22.62 -13.41 -0.45
CA VAL A 489 -21.29 -14.03 -0.52
C VAL A 489 -21.35 -15.55 -0.45
N GLN A 490 -22.23 -16.12 0.35
CA GLN A 490 -22.42 -17.57 0.40
C GLN A 490 -22.84 -18.15 -0.96
N LEU A 491 -23.72 -17.44 -1.68
CA LEU A 491 -24.26 -17.86 -2.98
C LEU A 491 -23.27 -17.59 -4.13
N ASN A 492 -22.71 -16.37 -4.19
CA ASN A 492 -22.00 -15.87 -5.37
C ASN A 492 -20.47 -15.79 -5.20
N LYS A 493 -19.95 -15.97 -3.97
CA LYS A 493 -18.52 -15.78 -3.61
C LYS A 493 -17.98 -14.39 -3.93
N SER A 494 -18.85 -13.44 -4.23
CA SER A 494 -18.50 -12.07 -4.62
C SER A 494 -19.59 -11.08 -4.24
N LEU A 495 -19.26 -9.80 -4.26
CA LEU A 495 -20.16 -8.67 -4.11
C LEU A 495 -20.03 -7.74 -5.33
N ARG A 496 -21.01 -6.88 -5.52
CA ARG A 496 -20.97 -5.82 -6.53
C ARG A 496 -20.70 -4.47 -5.86
N GLY A 497 -19.63 -3.78 -6.28
CA GLY A 497 -19.28 -2.44 -5.83
C GLY A 497 -20.14 -1.35 -6.49
N LEU A 498 -19.95 -0.07 -6.07
CA LEU A 498 -20.72 1.09 -6.51
C LEU A 498 -20.66 1.34 -8.03
N ASP A 499 -19.51 1.13 -8.63
CA ASP A 499 -19.27 1.30 -10.06
C ASP A 499 -19.48 0.01 -10.88
N GLY A 500 -20.11 -0.98 -10.27
CA GLY A 500 -20.40 -2.27 -10.89
C GLY A 500 -19.25 -3.27 -10.89
N ARG A 501 -18.11 -2.96 -10.26
CA ARG A 501 -17.00 -3.91 -10.12
C ARG A 501 -17.40 -5.15 -9.32
N ILE A 502 -16.76 -6.27 -9.64
CA ILE A 502 -16.95 -7.52 -8.89
C ILE A 502 -15.86 -7.61 -7.81
N LEU A 503 -16.31 -7.71 -6.56
CA LEU A 503 -15.45 -7.83 -5.39
C LEU A 503 -15.36 -9.30 -4.98
N ALA A 504 -14.23 -9.94 -5.22
CA ALA A 504 -14.00 -11.30 -4.76
C ALA A 504 -13.96 -11.34 -3.22
N CYS A 505 -14.85 -12.11 -2.60
CA CYS A 505 -14.97 -12.17 -1.16
C CYS A 505 -14.60 -13.54 -0.62
N ARG A 506 -13.53 -13.59 0.18
CA ARG A 506 -12.96 -14.83 0.74
C ARG A 506 -13.70 -15.34 1.97
N SER A 507 -14.33 -14.44 2.71
CA SER A 507 -15.02 -14.78 3.97
C SER A 507 -16.28 -13.93 4.15
N PRO A 508 -17.42 -14.54 4.50
CA PRO A 508 -18.62 -13.79 4.84
C PRO A 508 -18.41 -12.74 5.94
N HIS A 509 -17.57 -13.04 6.95
CA HIS A 509 -17.28 -12.10 8.03
C HIS A 509 -16.59 -10.80 7.60
N SER A 510 -15.82 -10.83 6.52
CA SER A 510 -15.13 -9.64 5.99
C SER A 510 -15.94 -8.93 4.90
N ALA A 511 -17.12 -9.44 4.56
CA ALA A 511 -17.89 -9.02 3.39
C ALA A 511 -18.38 -7.57 3.50
N VAL A 512 -18.95 -7.18 4.64
CA VAL A 512 -19.42 -5.80 4.87
C VAL A 512 -18.24 -4.83 4.82
N ASN A 513 -17.13 -5.16 5.50
CA ASN A 513 -15.92 -4.36 5.45
C ASN A 513 -15.41 -4.17 4.01
N LEU A 514 -15.33 -5.27 3.23
CA LEU A 514 -14.92 -5.23 1.83
C LEU A 514 -15.82 -4.30 1.01
N LEU A 515 -17.14 -4.38 1.22
CA LEU A 515 -18.12 -3.55 0.53
C LEU A 515 -17.94 -2.06 0.83
N LEU A 516 -17.78 -1.71 2.12
CA LEU A 516 -17.62 -0.32 2.57
C LEU A 516 -16.27 0.25 2.14
N GLN A 517 -15.18 -0.51 2.27
CA GLN A 517 -13.86 -0.09 1.80
C GLN A 517 -13.82 0.13 0.29
N SER A 518 -14.53 -0.72 -0.47
CA SER A 518 -14.63 -0.54 -1.92
C SER A 518 -15.42 0.70 -2.27
N ALA A 519 -16.52 0.96 -1.58
CA ALA A 519 -17.32 2.17 -1.79
C ALA A 519 -16.48 3.43 -1.56
N GLY A 520 -15.77 3.51 -0.44
CA GLY A 520 -14.87 4.63 -0.15
C GLY A 520 -13.78 4.81 -1.21
N ALA A 521 -13.15 3.72 -1.66
CA ALA A 521 -12.14 3.78 -2.70
C ALA A 521 -12.70 4.31 -4.04
N VAL A 522 -13.88 3.85 -4.45
CA VAL A 522 -14.55 4.30 -5.68
C VAL A 522 -14.94 5.78 -5.60
N ILE A 523 -15.48 6.21 -4.46
CA ILE A 523 -15.85 7.61 -4.21
C ILE A 523 -14.62 8.52 -4.34
N MET A 524 -13.52 8.20 -3.65
CA MET A 524 -12.32 9.04 -3.67
C MET A 524 -11.65 9.09 -5.05
N LYS A 525 -11.65 7.98 -5.79
CA LYS A 525 -11.17 7.97 -7.17
C LYS A 525 -12.04 8.84 -8.08
N GLN A 526 -13.37 8.74 -7.95
CA GLN A 526 -14.29 9.57 -8.72
C GLN A 526 -14.14 11.05 -8.33
N ALA A 527 -13.98 11.35 -7.02
CA ALA A 527 -13.77 12.71 -6.53
C ALA A 527 -12.51 13.35 -7.12
N LEU A 528 -11.38 12.61 -7.18
CA LEU A 528 -10.16 13.13 -7.81
C LEU A 528 -10.33 13.37 -9.31
N VAL A 529 -11.05 12.48 -10.00
CA VAL A 529 -11.36 12.67 -11.44
C VAL A 529 -12.27 13.89 -11.67
N GLU A 530 -13.23 14.13 -10.77
CA GLU A 530 -14.10 15.33 -10.88
C GLU A 530 -13.34 16.60 -10.48
N PHE A 531 -12.51 16.55 -9.43
CA PHE A 531 -11.62 17.66 -9.07
C PHE A 531 -10.76 18.10 -10.26
N ALA A 532 -10.14 17.16 -10.98
CA ALA A 532 -9.32 17.48 -12.14
C ALA A 532 -10.10 18.20 -13.27
N LYS A 533 -11.43 18.08 -13.32
CA LYS A 533 -12.29 18.81 -14.28
C LYS A 533 -12.72 20.17 -13.72
N LEU A 534 -12.91 20.27 -12.41
CA LEU A 534 -13.39 21.48 -11.71
C LEU A 534 -12.26 22.47 -11.43
N ALA A 535 -11.04 22.00 -11.31
CA ALA A 535 -9.87 22.81 -11.04
C ALA A 535 -9.63 23.83 -12.17
N GLN A 536 -9.74 25.13 -11.85
CA GLN A 536 -9.55 26.23 -12.81
C GLN A 536 -8.14 26.81 -12.77
N HIS A 537 -7.33 26.43 -11.80
CA HIS A 537 -5.98 26.92 -11.56
C HIS A 537 -4.95 25.79 -11.60
N PRO A 538 -3.67 26.08 -11.92
CA PRO A 538 -2.61 25.08 -11.90
C PRO A 538 -2.37 24.51 -10.49
N TYR A 539 -2.17 23.21 -10.41
CA TYR A 539 -1.83 22.48 -9.18
C TYR A 539 -0.87 21.32 -9.49
N GLU A 540 -0.18 20.83 -8.48
CA GLU A 540 0.64 19.61 -8.56
C GLU A 540 0.13 18.60 -7.53
N LEU A 541 -0.31 17.41 -7.99
CA LEU A 541 -0.66 16.28 -7.11
C LEU A 541 0.61 15.68 -6.50
N HIS A 542 0.57 15.37 -5.19
CA HIS A 542 1.68 14.79 -4.45
C HIS A 542 1.32 13.50 -3.74
N GLY A 543 0.09 13.36 -3.27
CA GLY A 543 -0.35 12.17 -2.53
C GLY A 543 -1.84 11.90 -2.65
N ASN A 544 -2.18 10.62 -2.83
CA ASN A 544 -3.54 10.10 -2.69
C ASN A 544 -3.49 8.96 -1.68
N ILE A 545 -3.90 9.22 -0.45
CA ILE A 545 -3.74 8.31 0.68
C ILE A 545 -5.11 8.04 1.31
N HIS A 546 -5.71 6.90 0.97
CA HIS A 546 -7.02 6.45 1.44
C HIS A 546 -8.17 7.41 1.07
N ASP A 547 -8.59 8.25 2.00
CA ASP A 547 -9.64 9.26 1.91
C ASP A 547 -9.09 10.70 1.84
N GLU A 548 -7.77 10.84 1.77
CA GLU A 548 -7.03 12.10 1.76
C GLU A 548 -6.28 12.31 0.44
N VAL A 549 -6.26 13.54 -0.06
CA VAL A 549 -5.45 13.97 -1.20
C VAL A 549 -4.59 15.16 -0.79
N GLN A 550 -3.32 15.14 -1.19
CA GLN A 550 -2.37 16.24 -0.99
C GLN A 550 -1.92 16.80 -2.33
N PHE A 551 -2.05 18.10 -2.53
CA PHE A 551 -1.58 18.81 -3.72
C PHE A 551 -1.04 20.19 -3.35
N SER A 552 -0.23 20.79 -4.22
CA SER A 552 0.29 22.15 -4.01
C SER A 552 -0.18 23.10 -5.13
N CYS A 553 -0.27 24.37 -4.78
CA CYS A 553 -0.65 25.45 -5.69
C CYS A 553 -0.09 26.79 -5.23
N ASP A 554 -0.31 27.83 -6.01
CA ASP A 554 -0.06 29.21 -5.58
C ASP A 554 -1.05 29.59 -4.47
N LYS A 555 -0.57 30.34 -3.48
CA LYS A 555 -1.32 30.65 -2.26
C LYS A 555 -2.68 31.30 -2.54
N GLU A 556 -2.75 32.16 -3.55
CA GLU A 556 -3.97 32.87 -3.92
C GLU A 556 -5.07 31.99 -4.49
N HIS A 557 -4.73 30.76 -4.96
CA HIS A 557 -5.65 29.79 -5.53
C HIS A 557 -5.99 28.63 -4.60
N ALA A 558 -5.44 28.62 -3.38
CA ALA A 558 -5.52 27.47 -2.49
C ALA A 558 -6.95 27.19 -2.00
N ASP A 559 -7.70 28.26 -1.65
CA ASP A 559 -9.09 28.13 -1.22
C ASP A 559 -10.00 27.67 -2.36
N ASP A 560 -9.82 28.23 -3.58
CA ASP A 560 -10.61 27.85 -4.77
C ASP A 560 -10.38 26.36 -5.11
N LEU A 561 -9.13 25.90 -5.08
CA LEU A 561 -8.79 24.52 -5.38
C LEU A 561 -9.22 23.57 -4.23
N GLY A 562 -9.10 23.97 -2.97
CA GLY A 562 -9.62 23.22 -1.84
C GLY A 562 -11.13 23.02 -1.95
N GLN A 563 -11.87 24.08 -2.27
CA GLN A 563 -13.31 24.01 -2.48
C GLN A 563 -13.67 23.17 -3.71
N ALA A 564 -12.91 23.29 -4.82
CA ALA A 564 -13.11 22.45 -6.00
C ALA A 564 -12.96 20.96 -5.70
N PHE A 565 -12.06 20.57 -4.77
CA PHE A 565 -11.95 19.18 -4.35
C PHE A 565 -13.17 18.73 -3.53
N CYS A 566 -13.64 19.54 -2.59
CA CYS A 566 -14.87 19.27 -1.84
C CYS A 566 -16.09 19.15 -2.77
N ASP A 567 -16.19 19.98 -3.79
CA ASP A 567 -17.24 19.90 -4.80
C ASP A 567 -17.07 18.66 -5.69
N GLY A 568 -15.85 18.24 -5.98
CA GLY A 568 -15.53 16.96 -6.63
C GLY A 568 -16.04 15.75 -5.84
N ILE A 569 -15.94 15.78 -4.50
CA ILE A 569 -16.51 14.74 -3.62
C ILE A 569 -18.05 14.72 -3.74
N LYS A 570 -18.70 15.88 -3.72
CA LYS A 570 -20.16 15.99 -3.90
C LYS A 570 -20.60 15.47 -5.26
N GLU A 571 -19.87 15.83 -6.32
CA GLU A 571 -20.17 15.40 -7.69
C GLU A 571 -19.95 13.88 -7.85
N ALA A 572 -18.94 13.32 -7.22
CA ALA A 572 -18.75 11.86 -7.17
C ALA A 572 -19.98 11.16 -6.58
N GLY A 573 -20.57 11.71 -5.54
CA GLY A 573 -21.81 11.19 -4.95
C GLY A 573 -22.98 11.17 -5.93
N LYS A 574 -23.14 12.23 -6.73
CA LYS A 574 -24.19 12.29 -7.76
C LYS A 574 -23.96 11.27 -8.87
N ILE A 575 -22.73 11.20 -9.42
CA ILE A 575 -22.37 10.28 -10.50
C ILE A 575 -22.54 8.81 -10.08
N LEU A 576 -22.28 8.49 -8.81
CA LEU A 576 -22.39 7.15 -8.25
C LEU A 576 -23.79 6.87 -7.68
N GLU A 577 -24.76 7.77 -7.84
CA GLU A 577 -26.11 7.66 -7.29
C GLU A 577 -26.08 7.34 -5.78
N PHE A 578 -25.17 8.00 -5.07
CA PHE A 578 -24.93 7.76 -3.65
C PHE A 578 -26.02 8.40 -2.81
N ARG A 579 -26.69 7.63 -1.96
CA ARG A 579 -27.91 8.05 -1.27
C ARG A 579 -27.64 9.00 -0.10
N CYS A 580 -26.54 8.79 0.64
CA CYS A 580 -26.13 9.69 1.71
C CYS A 580 -25.32 10.84 1.12
N PRO A 581 -25.68 12.11 1.30
CA PRO A 581 -24.90 13.24 0.82
C PRO A 581 -23.42 13.14 1.23
N LEU A 582 -22.53 13.31 0.28
CA LEU A 582 -21.09 13.37 0.51
C LEU A 582 -20.65 14.82 0.74
N ASP A 583 -19.62 15.01 1.51
CA ASP A 583 -18.97 16.29 1.74
C ASP A 583 -17.48 16.08 2.01
N GLY A 584 -16.70 17.16 1.91
CA GLY A 584 -15.27 17.16 2.18
C GLY A 584 -14.85 18.40 2.96
N GLU A 585 -13.66 18.32 3.50
CA GLU A 585 -12.99 19.42 4.17
C GLU A 585 -11.56 19.54 3.67
N TYR A 586 -10.97 20.74 3.78
CA TYR A 586 -9.59 20.96 3.39
C TYR A 586 -8.87 21.86 4.37
N SER A 587 -7.55 21.73 4.39
CA SER A 587 -6.64 22.57 5.17
C SER A 587 -5.49 23.04 4.30
N ILE A 588 -4.99 24.26 4.56
CA ILE A 588 -3.90 24.87 3.83
C ILE A 588 -2.70 25.02 4.77
N GLY A 589 -1.52 24.61 4.32
CA GLY A 589 -0.32 24.65 5.15
C GLY A 589 0.97 24.67 4.32
N LYS A 590 2.09 24.56 5.01
CA LYS A 590 3.43 24.48 4.39
C LYS A 590 3.94 23.05 4.24
N ASN A 591 3.35 22.13 4.97
CA ASN A 591 3.74 20.73 5.03
C ASN A 591 2.55 19.85 5.41
N TRP A 592 2.70 18.55 5.25
CA TRP A 592 1.62 17.57 5.49
C TRP A 592 1.12 17.53 6.95
N ALA A 593 1.94 17.91 7.93
CA ALA A 593 1.47 17.98 9.33
C ALA A 593 0.49 19.12 9.58
N GLU A 594 0.52 20.18 8.77
CA GLU A 594 -0.37 21.33 8.85
C GLU A 594 -1.68 21.13 8.06
N THR A 595 -1.71 20.14 7.17
CA THR A 595 -2.83 19.91 6.26
C THR A 595 -3.63 18.65 6.57
N HIS A 596 -3.40 18.04 7.78
CA HIS A 596 -4.13 16.84 8.21
C HIS A 596 -4.28 16.74 9.72
#